data_2d417167ba1d381cbcea8cb4db5fc7aa
#
_entry.id   2d417167ba1d381cbcea8cb4db5fc7aa
#
_cell.length_a   1.000
_cell.length_b   1.000
_cell.length_c   1.000
_cell.angle_alpha   90.00
_cell.angle_beta   90.00
_cell.angle_gamma   90.00
#
_symmetry.space_group_name_H-M   'P 1'
#
loop_
_entity.id
_entity.type
_entity.pdbx_description
1 polymer ?
#
loop_
_entity_poly.entity_id
_entity_poly.type
_entity_poly.pdbx_seq_one_letter_code
_entity_poly.pdbx_strand_id
1 'polypeptide(L)'
;MLDTGVHMYFGGECYYRQIDALAMSLCVAKNLSDEGWEEYVLSGYQITKKYGMPPKVSMAMFTEGFPSAYQRGRLASHLKTHGVPPLVRVAVLTDNALIRGAMTAFGWIMPRTTLRAFEVLDVPGCLKWLHDGGSFDQKRAALAWAEARRTLGLDA
;
A
#
# COMPACT_ATOMS: atom_id res chain seq x y z
N MET A 1 -0.50 17.03 12.57
CA MET A 1 -0.75 16.14 11.43
C MET A 1 0.54 15.41 11.08
N LEU A 2 0.48 14.09 10.95
CA LEU A 2 1.60 13.28 10.50
C LEU A 2 1.72 13.32 8.98
N ASP A 3 2.91 13.55 8.48
CA ASP A 3 3.28 13.34 7.09
C ASP A 3 4.74 12.86 7.07
N THR A 4 4.95 11.63 6.66
CA THR A 4 6.28 11.01 6.67
C THR A 4 7.19 11.57 5.57
N GLY A 5 6.66 12.35 4.64
CA GLY A 5 7.35 12.61 3.38
C GLY A 5 7.43 11.37 2.51
N VAL A 6 8.10 11.51 1.39
CA VAL A 6 8.25 10.46 0.38
C VAL A 6 9.41 9.54 0.73
N HIS A 7 9.15 8.24 0.70
CA HIS A 7 10.17 7.20 0.79
C HIS A 7 10.16 6.41 -0.52
N MET A 8 11.33 6.30 -1.16
CA MET A 8 11.51 5.55 -2.41
C MET A 8 12.34 4.30 -2.16
N TYR A 9 11.97 3.21 -2.82
CA TYR A 9 12.61 1.91 -2.70
C TYR A 9 12.93 1.33 -4.07
N PHE A 10 13.85 0.38 -4.14
CA PHE A 10 14.24 -0.34 -5.36
C PHE A 10 14.71 0.56 -6.50
N GLY A 11 15.62 1.49 -6.21
CA GLY A 11 16.12 2.39 -7.25
C GLY A 11 15.07 3.37 -7.78
N GLY A 12 14.04 3.67 -6.99
CA GLY A 12 13.00 4.62 -7.36
C GLY A 12 11.75 3.99 -8.00
N GLU A 13 11.59 2.67 -7.89
CA GLU A 13 10.44 1.95 -8.47
C GLU A 13 9.23 1.85 -7.55
N CYS A 14 9.40 2.00 -6.25
CA CYS A 14 8.32 1.96 -5.27
C CYS A 14 8.28 3.23 -4.43
N TYR A 15 7.10 3.80 -4.32
CA TYR A 15 6.78 5.01 -3.55
C TYR A 15 6.01 4.63 -2.30
N TYR A 16 6.39 5.20 -1.16
CA TYR A 16 5.64 5.09 0.09
C TYR A 16 5.54 6.45 0.77
N ARG A 17 4.36 6.76 1.29
CA ARG A 17 4.12 7.93 2.11
C ARG A 17 2.94 7.66 3.05
N GLN A 18 3.05 8.11 4.28
CA GLN A 18 1.94 8.06 5.22
C GLN A 18 1.49 9.48 5.57
N ILE A 19 0.19 9.72 5.45
CA ILE A 19 -0.48 10.96 5.87
C ILE A 19 -1.52 10.57 6.92
N ASP A 20 -1.29 10.99 8.17
CA ASP A 20 -2.10 10.59 9.32
C ASP A 20 -2.34 9.08 9.36
N ALA A 21 -3.59 8.63 9.35
CA ALA A 21 -3.92 7.20 9.39
C ALA A 21 -3.75 6.47 8.05
N LEU A 22 -3.48 7.18 6.95
CA LEU A 22 -3.40 6.60 5.61
C LEU A 22 -1.97 6.30 5.19
N ALA A 23 -1.68 5.04 4.88
CA ALA A 23 -0.47 4.64 4.16
C ALA A 23 -0.77 4.51 2.67
N MET A 24 0.07 5.10 1.83
CA MET A 24 -0.01 5.02 0.38
C MET A 24 1.24 4.33 -0.16
N SER A 25 1.07 3.32 -0.98
CA SER A 25 2.18 2.66 -1.66
C SER A 25 1.87 2.43 -3.14
N LEU A 26 2.86 2.66 -3.99
CA LEU A 26 2.75 2.53 -5.43
C LEU A 26 4.05 1.93 -5.97
N CYS A 27 3.96 0.74 -6.57
CA CYS A 27 5.09 0.05 -7.17
C CYS A 27 4.90 -0.10 -8.67
N VAL A 28 5.93 0.27 -9.43
CA VAL A 28 5.96 0.15 -10.90
C VAL A 28 6.91 -0.95 -11.37
N ALA A 29 7.45 -1.72 -10.46
CA ALA A 29 8.38 -2.81 -10.78
C ALA A 29 7.68 -3.94 -11.53
N LYS A 30 8.20 -4.30 -12.71
CA LYS A 30 7.65 -5.37 -13.54
C LYS A 30 7.82 -6.75 -12.88
N ASN A 31 9.00 -7.00 -12.32
CA ASN A 31 9.33 -8.21 -11.59
C ASN A 31 10.00 -7.80 -10.30
N LEU A 32 9.22 -7.68 -9.25
CA LEU A 32 9.76 -7.37 -7.94
C LEU A 32 10.62 -8.54 -7.45
N SER A 33 11.93 -8.31 -7.26
CA SER A 33 12.82 -9.34 -6.75
C SER A 33 12.44 -9.75 -5.31
N ASP A 34 12.83 -10.95 -4.90
CA ASP A 34 12.56 -11.41 -3.53
C ASP A 34 13.27 -10.52 -2.51
N GLU A 35 14.51 -10.10 -2.77
CA GLU A 35 15.23 -9.15 -1.93
C GLU A 35 14.53 -7.80 -1.87
N GLY A 36 14.07 -7.33 -3.01
CA GLY A 36 13.32 -6.08 -3.10
C GLY A 36 12.00 -6.13 -2.34
N TRP A 37 11.28 -7.22 -2.43
CA TRP A 37 10.06 -7.44 -1.66
C TRP A 37 10.33 -7.41 -0.14
N GLU A 38 11.38 -8.11 0.31
CA GLU A 38 11.77 -8.10 1.73
C GLU A 38 12.05 -6.68 2.22
N GLU A 39 12.84 -5.91 1.47
CA GLU A 39 13.13 -4.52 1.79
C GLU A 39 11.86 -3.67 1.89
N TYR A 40 10.96 -3.82 0.93
CA TYR A 40 9.71 -3.09 0.88
C TYR A 40 8.80 -3.41 2.08
N VAL A 41 8.62 -4.69 2.40
CA VAL A 41 7.79 -5.12 3.53
C VAL A 41 8.39 -4.64 4.86
N LEU A 42 9.69 -4.81 5.06
CA LEU A 42 10.36 -4.40 6.29
C LEU A 42 10.39 -2.88 6.46
N SER A 43 10.44 -2.13 5.37
CA SER A 43 10.41 -0.66 5.43
C SER A 43 9.13 -0.11 6.06
N GLY A 44 8.00 -0.75 5.84
CA GLY A 44 6.74 -0.39 6.48
C GLY A 44 6.82 -0.45 8.00
N TYR A 45 7.41 -1.51 8.54
CA TYR A 45 7.65 -1.64 9.98
C TYR A 45 8.64 -0.59 10.51
N GLN A 46 9.71 -0.33 9.77
CA GLN A 46 10.71 0.67 10.14
C GLN A 46 10.12 2.08 10.20
N ILE A 47 9.28 2.45 9.24
CA ILE A 47 8.61 3.74 9.19
C ILE A 47 7.63 3.88 10.36
N THR A 48 6.84 2.86 10.64
CA THR A 48 5.94 2.83 11.80
C THR A 48 6.71 3.03 13.11
N LYS A 49 7.84 2.36 13.26
CA LYS A 49 8.70 2.50 14.45
C LYS A 49 9.29 3.91 14.55
N LYS A 50 9.75 4.46 13.43
CA LYS A 50 10.37 5.80 13.40
C LYS A 50 9.40 6.91 13.79
N TYR A 51 8.18 6.85 13.27
CA TYR A 51 7.17 7.91 13.48
C TYR A 51 6.21 7.62 14.63
N GLY A 52 6.24 6.40 15.19
CA GLY A 52 5.42 6.03 16.35
C GLY A 52 3.92 5.95 16.10
N MET A 53 3.49 5.94 14.84
CA MET A 53 2.08 5.93 14.46
C MET A 53 1.84 4.89 13.35
N PRO A 54 1.27 3.72 13.67
CA PRO A 54 0.91 2.75 12.65
C PRO A 54 -0.28 3.24 11.83
N PRO A 55 -0.31 2.96 10.51
CA PRO A 55 -1.48 3.31 9.70
C PRO A 55 -2.68 2.44 10.07
N LYS A 56 -3.89 3.00 9.92
CA LYS A 56 -5.16 2.28 10.09
C LYS A 56 -5.80 1.90 8.77
N VAL A 57 -5.46 2.60 7.71
CA VAL A 57 -5.96 2.34 6.37
C VAL A 57 -4.81 2.42 5.37
N SER A 58 -4.91 1.68 4.29
CA SER A 58 -3.86 1.62 3.28
C SER A 58 -4.43 1.62 1.87
N MET A 59 -3.73 2.29 0.98
CA MET A 59 -4.02 2.38 -0.44
C MET A 59 -2.80 1.90 -1.21
N ALA A 60 -2.95 0.89 -2.04
CA ALA A 60 -1.85 0.28 -2.75
C ALA A 60 -2.15 0.09 -4.24
N MET A 61 -1.13 0.21 -5.07
CA MET A 61 -1.19 -0.06 -6.50
C MET A 61 0.10 -0.72 -6.96
N PHE A 62 -0.03 -1.76 -7.77
CA PHE A 62 1.07 -2.43 -8.46
C PHE A 62 0.76 -2.42 -9.95
N THR A 63 1.60 -1.77 -10.77
CA THR A 63 1.25 -1.52 -12.17
C THR A 63 1.55 -2.67 -13.12
N GLU A 64 2.62 -3.43 -12.89
CA GLU A 64 3.08 -4.46 -13.82
C GLU A 64 3.31 -5.82 -13.18
N GLY A 65 2.73 -6.04 -12.01
CA GLY A 65 2.91 -7.30 -11.33
C GLY A 65 2.16 -7.36 -10.02
N PHE A 66 2.21 -8.52 -9.43
CA PHE A 66 1.65 -8.78 -8.11
C PHE A 66 2.58 -9.72 -7.37
N PRO A 67 2.71 -9.61 -6.05
CA PRO A 67 3.61 -10.49 -5.31
C PRO A 67 3.35 -11.96 -5.59
N SER A 68 4.43 -12.72 -5.80
CA SER A 68 4.37 -14.17 -6.02
C SER A 68 3.84 -14.91 -4.79
N ALA A 69 3.51 -16.19 -4.95
CA ALA A 69 3.11 -17.02 -3.80
C ALA A 69 4.21 -17.06 -2.73
N TYR A 70 5.47 -17.14 -3.13
CA TYR A 70 6.61 -17.09 -2.21
C TYR A 70 6.66 -15.74 -1.47
N GLN A 71 6.53 -14.63 -2.19
CA GLN A 71 6.55 -13.29 -1.60
C GLN A 71 5.36 -13.07 -0.65
N ARG A 72 4.17 -13.55 -0.99
CA ARG A 72 3.02 -13.52 -0.07
C ARG A 72 3.28 -14.34 1.19
N GLY A 73 3.90 -15.50 1.06
CA GLY A 73 4.31 -16.33 2.19
C GLY A 73 5.33 -15.62 3.09
N ARG A 74 6.27 -14.88 2.50
CA ARG A 74 7.21 -14.04 3.25
C ARG A 74 6.51 -12.92 4.00
N LEU A 75 5.53 -12.28 3.38
CA LEU A 75 4.70 -11.28 4.08
C LEU A 75 3.98 -11.89 5.28
N ALA A 76 3.35 -13.06 5.11
CA ALA A 76 2.71 -13.77 6.22
C ALA A 76 3.68 -14.05 7.38
N SER A 77 4.91 -14.46 7.04
CA SER A 77 5.99 -14.69 8.00
C SER A 77 6.37 -13.42 8.78
N HIS A 78 6.50 -12.29 8.07
CA HIS A 78 6.80 -11.01 8.70
C HIS A 78 5.67 -10.51 9.59
N LEU A 79 4.41 -10.70 9.18
CA LEU A 79 3.24 -10.36 9.99
C LEU A 79 3.22 -11.16 11.29
N LYS A 80 3.63 -12.43 11.23
CA LYS A 80 3.74 -13.29 12.42
C LYS A 80 4.87 -12.84 13.35
N THR A 81 6.02 -12.49 12.80
CA THR A 81 7.22 -12.10 13.55
C THR A 81 7.12 -10.70 14.16
N HIS A 82 6.65 -9.74 13.38
CA HIS A 82 6.64 -8.31 13.75
C HIS A 82 5.26 -7.79 14.19
N GLY A 83 4.23 -8.61 14.05
CA GLY A 83 2.85 -8.25 14.36
C GLY A 83 2.09 -7.77 13.13
N VAL A 84 0.77 -7.97 13.16
CA VAL A 84 -0.14 -7.49 12.12
C VAL A 84 -0.38 -6.00 12.35
N PRO A 85 -0.14 -5.14 11.34
CA PRO A 85 -0.50 -3.73 11.46
C PRO A 85 -1.99 -3.57 11.75
N PRO A 86 -2.42 -2.56 12.51
CA PRO A 86 -3.83 -2.37 12.88
C PRO A 86 -4.66 -1.81 11.72
N LEU A 87 -4.45 -2.34 10.51
CA LEU A 87 -5.18 -1.94 9.30
C LEU A 87 -6.60 -2.46 9.36
N VAL A 88 -7.57 -1.55 9.28
CA VAL A 88 -9.00 -1.89 9.23
C VAL A 88 -9.52 -1.96 7.81
N ARG A 89 -8.96 -1.18 6.89
CA ARG A 89 -9.30 -1.18 5.46
C ARG A 89 -8.06 -1.07 4.61
N VAL A 90 -8.00 -1.89 3.57
CA VAL A 90 -6.97 -1.82 2.53
C VAL A 90 -7.65 -1.74 1.19
N ALA A 91 -7.36 -0.69 0.44
CA ALA A 91 -7.78 -0.51 -0.93
C ALA A 91 -6.66 -0.88 -1.89
N VAL A 92 -7.00 -1.63 -2.94
CA VAL A 92 -6.08 -1.91 -4.04
C VAL A 92 -6.67 -1.30 -5.31
N LEU A 93 -5.93 -0.40 -5.92
CA LEU A 93 -6.30 0.21 -7.19
C LEU A 93 -5.83 -0.68 -8.33
N THR A 94 -6.77 -1.26 -9.07
CA THR A 94 -6.47 -2.20 -10.14
C THR A 94 -7.62 -2.36 -11.12
N ASP A 95 -7.29 -2.45 -12.40
CA ASP A 95 -8.23 -2.84 -13.46
C ASP A 95 -8.06 -4.32 -13.83
N ASN A 96 -7.19 -5.06 -13.15
CA ASN A 96 -6.85 -6.45 -13.45
C ASN A 96 -7.66 -7.42 -12.56
N ALA A 97 -8.48 -8.28 -13.20
CA ALA A 97 -9.30 -9.26 -12.51
C ALA A 97 -8.46 -10.31 -11.75
N LEU A 98 -7.25 -10.63 -12.20
CA LEU A 98 -6.35 -11.58 -11.52
C LEU A 98 -5.88 -11.03 -10.18
N ILE A 99 -5.64 -9.73 -10.10
CA ILE A 99 -5.26 -9.06 -8.83
C ILE A 99 -6.42 -9.09 -7.86
N ARG A 100 -7.66 -8.91 -8.33
CA ARG A 100 -8.86 -9.04 -7.49
C ARG A 100 -8.97 -10.43 -6.87
N GLY A 101 -8.67 -11.47 -7.62
CA GLY A 101 -8.61 -12.85 -7.11
C GLY A 101 -7.53 -13.06 -6.06
N ALA A 102 -6.34 -12.49 -6.28
CA ALA A 102 -5.23 -12.56 -5.33
C ALA A 102 -5.52 -11.83 -4.01
N MET A 103 -6.39 -10.82 -4.01
CA MET A 103 -6.81 -10.11 -2.78
C MET A 103 -7.50 -11.04 -1.79
N THR A 104 -8.21 -12.07 -2.26
CA THR A 104 -8.81 -13.08 -1.39
C THR A 104 -7.75 -13.80 -0.55
N ALA A 105 -6.61 -14.13 -1.16
CA ALA A 105 -5.51 -14.77 -0.44
C ALA A 105 -4.91 -13.84 0.62
N PHE A 106 -4.79 -12.54 0.34
CA PHE A 106 -4.36 -11.56 1.32
C PHE A 106 -5.36 -11.42 2.48
N GLY A 107 -6.65 -11.52 2.20
CA GLY A 107 -7.70 -11.49 3.24
C GLY A 107 -7.53 -12.61 4.27
N TRP A 108 -7.00 -13.76 3.84
CA TRP A 108 -6.72 -14.87 4.76
C TRP A 108 -5.52 -14.60 5.67
N ILE A 109 -4.55 -13.80 5.19
CA ILE A 109 -3.38 -13.41 5.99
C ILE A 109 -3.74 -12.32 7.00
N MET A 110 -4.70 -11.47 6.67
CA MET A 110 -5.14 -10.33 7.50
C MET A 110 -6.66 -10.39 7.75
N PRO A 111 -7.15 -11.34 8.58
CA PRO A 111 -8.58 -11.62 8.73
C PRO A 111 -9.41 -10.49 9.35
N ARG A 112 -8.77 -9.54 10.04
CA ARG A 112 -9.43 -8.37 10.63
C ARG A 112 -9.48 -7.16 9.72
N THR A 113 -8.89 -7.27 8.52
CA THR A 113 -8.79 -6.19 7.55
C THR A 113 -9.81 -6.40 6.44
N THR A 114 -10.59 -5.37 6.11
CA THR A 114 -11.46 -5.38 4.94
C THR A 114 -10.66 -4.95 3.72
N LEU A 115 -10.62 -5.81 2.71
CA LEU A 115 -9.95 -5.55 1.43
C LEU A 115 -10.99 -5.18 0.37
N ARG A 116 -10.71 -4.14 -0.40
CA ARG A 116 -11.57 -3.74 -1.51
C ARG A 116 -10.74 -3.27 -2.71
N ALA A 117 -11.14 -3.71 -3.91
CA ALA A 117 -10.57 -3.23 -5.15
C ALA A 117 -11.33 -2.02 -5.67
N PHE A 118 -10.60 -1.06 -6.20
CA PHE A 118 -11.14 0.10 -6.91
C PHE A 118 -10.51 0.18 -8.30
N GLU A 119 -11.23 0.75 -9.25
CA GLU A 119 -10.66 1.08 -10.55
C GLU A 119 -9.53 2.09 -10.37
N VAL A 120 -8.51 2.00 -11.23
CA VAL A 120 -7.29 2.82 -11.12
C VAL A 120 -7.60 4.32 -11.09
N LEU A 121 -8.63 4.76 -11.82
CA LEU A 121 -9.02 6.18 -11.87
C LEU A 121 -10.00 6.60 -10.78
N ASP A 122 -10.55 5.65 -10.02
CA ASP A 122 -11.52 5.97 -8.95
C ASP A 122 -10.84 6.32 -7.62
N VAL A 123 -9.89 7.23 -7.67
CA VAL A 123 -9.20 7.73 -6.47
C VAL A 123 -10.17 8.42 -5.50
N PRO A 124 -11.12 9.25 -5.93
CA PRO A 124 -12.07 9.88 -5.01
C PRO A 124 -12.92 8.86 -4.22
N GLY A 125 -13.46 7.83 -4.89
CA GLY A 125 -14.23 6.77 -4.23
C GLY A 125 -13.38 5.95 -3.28
N CYS A 126 -12.15 5.64 -3.66
CA CYS A 126 -11.18 4.95 -2.83
C CYS A 126 -10.88 5.72 -1.54
N LEU A 127 -10.52 6.99 -1.64
CA LEU A 127 -10.19 7.82 -0.48
C LEU A 127 -11.40 8.03 0.45
N LYS A 128 -12.59 8.20 -0.09
CA LYS A 128 -13.82 8.31 0.71
C LYS A 128 -14.06 7.04 1.52
N TRP A 129 -13.92 5.89 0.89
CA TRP A 129 -14.10 4.61 1.57
C TRP A 129 -13.05 4.39 2.66
N LEU A 130 -11.79 4.72 2.38
CA LEU A 130 -10.70 4.60 3.36
C LEU A 130 -10.87 5.56 4.54
N HIS A 131 -11.34 6.78 4.29
CA HIS A 131 -11.54 7.78 5.34
C HIS A 131 -12.55 7.33 6.40
N ASP A 132 -13.53 6.53 6.03
CA ASP A 132 -14.48 5.95 7.00
C ASP A 132 -13.83 4.96 7.97
N GLY A 133 -12.65 4.43 7.62
CA GLY A 133 -11.88 3.52 8.48
C GLY A 133 -10.77 4.19 9.28
N GLY A 134 -10.36 5.39 8.90
CA GLY A 134 -9.29 6.11 9.58
C GLY A 134 -9.13 7.52 9.03
N SER A 135 -9.07 8.51 9.92
CA SER A 135 -9.08 9.92 9.53
C SER A 135 -7.77 10.39 8.89
N PHE A 136 -7.88 11.09 7.79
CA PHE A 136 -6.80 11.79 7.10
C PHE A 136 -7.37 12.91 6.24
N ASP A 137 -6.54 13.84 5.81
CA ASP A 137 -6.93 14.89 4.87
C ASP A 137 -7.04 14.30 3.46
N GLN A 138 -8.28 14.11 2.98
CA GLN A 138 -8.55 13.48 1.68
C GLN A 138 -7.99 14.30 0.51
N LYS A 139 -8.07 15.63 0.59
CA LYS A 139 -7.56 16.51 -0.46
C LYS A 139 -6.05 16.41 -0.57
N ARG A 140 -5.36 16.43 0.56
CA ARG A 140 -3.92 16.27 0.62
C ARG A 140 -3.49 14.87 0.11
N ALA A 141 -4.21 13.84 0.50
CA ALA A 141 -3.96 12.47 0.01
C ALA A 141 -4.12 12.36 -1.51
N ALA A 142 -5.16 12.97 -2.07
CA ALA A 142 -5.35 12.99 -3.52
C ALA A 142 -4.21 13.69 -4.26
N LEU A 143 -3.73 14.82 -3.75
CA LEU A 143 -2.58 15.53 -4.30
C LEU A 143 -1.30 14.70 -4.20
N ALA A 144 -1.06 14.06 -3.06
CA ALA A 144 0.10 13.20 -2.85
C ALA A 144 0.10 11.99 -3.79
N TRP A 145 -1.07 11.38 -4.02
CA TRP A 145 -1.21 10.27 -4.95
C TRP A 145 -0.95 10.68 -6.39
N ALA A 146 -1.46 11.82 -6.82
CA ALA A 146 -1.19 12.38 -8.15
C ALA A 146 0.31 12.68 -8.33
N GLU A 147 0.96 13.21 -7.31
CA GLU A 147 2.42 13.42 -7.29
C GLU A 147 3.18 12.10 -7.43
N ALA A 148 2.77 11.06 -6.70
CA ALA A 148 3.38 9.73 -6.79
C ALA A 148 3.29 9.17 -8.21
N ARG A 149 2.13 9.27 -8.85
CA ARG A 149 1.94 8.82 -10.24
C ARG A 149 2.88 9.57 -11.20
N ARG A 150 2.98 10.88 -11.07
CA ARG A 150 3.90 11.67 -11.90
C ARG A 150 5.37 11.30 -11.67
N THR A 151 5.75 11.17 -10.41
CA THR A 151 7.14 10.82 -10.02
C THR A 151 7.56 9.47 -10.61
N LEU A 152 6.63 8.51 -10.68
CA LEU A 152 6.88 7.17 -11.21
C LEU A 152 6.56 7.04 -12.71
N GLY A 153 6.27 8.15 -13.39
CA GLY A 153 6.08 8.18 -14.83
C GLY A 153 4.78 7.55 -15.32
N LEU A 154 3.76 7.47 -14.47
CA LEU A 154 2.47 6.84 -14.81
C LEU A 154 1.47 7.80 -15.44
N ASP A 155 1.65 9.09 -15.27
CA ASP A 155 0.80 10.10 -15.87
C ASP A 155 1.47 10.65 -17.12
N ALA A 156 0.73 10.60 -18.19
CA ALA A 156 1.16 11.21 -19.44
C ALA A 156 0.99 12.73 -19.38
#